data_8e524692807170fb2c6f40efd52a2bc9
#
_entry.id   8e524692807170fb2c6f40efd52a2bc9
#
_cell.length_a   1.000
_cell.length_b   1.000
_cell.length_c   1.000
_cell.angle_alpha   90.00
_cell.angle_beta   90.00
_cell.angle_gamma   90.00
#
_symmetry.space_group_name_H-M   'P 1'
#
loop_
_entity.id
_entity.type
_entity.pdbx_description
1 polymer ?
#
loop_
_entity_poly.entity_id
_entity_poly.type
_entity_poly.pdbx_seq_one_letter_code
_entity_poly.pdbx_strand_id
1 'polypeptide(L)'
;MRKVILGRTAEKVSAISLGTWSYGGENKVGKRAVGWGGQSKKDSTAALRKAWDLEINHWDTADVYGNGRSEQLIGSMWEDIPRNDVFLATKMGWDMGEHSYFYNTKHMRQTMERSLKNLKTDYIDLMYLHHCDFGPNGKYFDDAIETIQRFKEDGKIKFIGLSDWSSKKIMQYIEKCNPDVIQPYRNVMDDNYKSSGLKDYIDTNNLGVCFFSPIKHGLLTGKYTKPATFESGDFRKHQVEFFNEKIIQNMIQNKKELERRFAKHPYPVMYGIVNALFSDAPTGCALLGQRNVTQVEAASTLGDLLDIADTKWVKNLYGFK
;
A
#
# COMPACT_ATOMS: atom_id res chain seq x y z
N MET A 1 6.86 7.01 16.39
CA MET A 1 6.11 7.01 15.09
C MET A 1 5.14 8.17 15.03
N ARG A 2 5.20 9.00 13.98
CA ARG A 2 4.20 10.07 13.76
C ARG A 2 2.83 9.46 13.49
N LYS A 3 1.79 10.01 14.12
CA LYS A 3 0.39 9.64 13.90
C LYS A 3 -0.32 10.75 13.12
N VAL A 4 -1.26 10.36 12.29
CA VAL A 4 -2.10 11.26 11.48
C VAL A 4 -3.57 10.90 11.65
N ILE A 5 -4.45 11.85 11.43
CA ILE A 5 -5.88 11.59 11.29
C ILE A 5 -6.14 11.24 9.83
N LEU A 6 -6.70 10.06 9.58
CA LEU A 6 -6.91 9.53 8.23
C LEU A 6 -8.19 10.14 7.61
N GLY A 7 -8.08 11.42 7.24
CA GLY A 7 -9.18 12.19 6.66
C GLY A 7 -10.47 12.11 7.47
N ARG A 8 -11.61 12.01 6.76
CA ARG A 8 -12.95 11.98 7.36
C ARG A 8 -13.27 10.72 8.18
N THR A 9 -12.38 9.71 8.18
CA THR A 9 -12.56 8.53 9.06
C THR A 9 -12.42 8.91 10.53
N ALA A 10 -11.75 10.02 10.84
CA ALA A 10 -11.34 10.47 12.18
C ALA A 10 -10.42 9.48 12.94
N GLU A 11 -10.01 8.38 12.31
CA GLU A 11 -9.12 7.38 12.91
C GLU A 11 -7.67 7.90 12.97
N LYS A 12 -7.03 7.67 14.12
CA LYS A 12 -5.62 8.05 14.35
C LYS A 12 -4.70 6.89 14.01
N VAL A 13 -4.00 7.00 12.88
CA VAL A 13 -3.15 5.95 12.34
C VAL A 13 -1.69 6.38 12.22
N SER A 14 -0.77 5.41 12.12
CA SER A 14 0.65 5.69 11.84
C SER A 14 0.83 6.26 10.43
N ALA A 15 1.66 7.30 10.28
CA ALA A 15 1.98 7.89 8.98
C ALA A 15 2.69 6.88 8.05
N ILE A 16 3.36 5.88 8.60
CA ILE A 16 3.87 4.74 7.86
C ILE A 16 2.97 3.54 8.15
N SER A 17 2.42 2.96 7.08
CA SER A 17 1.59 1.75 7.15
C SER A 17 2.43 0.52 6.88
N LEU A 18 2.12 -0.57 7.59
CA LEU A 18 2.74 -1.88 7.38
C LEU A 18 2.11 -2.58 6.17
N GLY A 19 2.83 -2.67 5.06
CA GLY A 19 2.40 -3.41 3.87
C GLY A 19 2.82 -4.88 3.94
N THR A 20 1.88 -5.78 3.78
CA THR A 20 2.08 -7.23 3.95
C THR A 20 2.05 -8.03 2.65
N TRP A 21 2.17 -7.39 1.50
CA TRP A 21 2.15 -8.10 0.21
C TRP A 21 3.16 -9.23 0.14
N SER A 22 4.38 -9.00 0.64
CA SER A 22 5.42 -10.03 0.66
C SER A 22 5.09 -11.24 1.57
N TYR A 23 4.23 -11.08 2.56
CA TYR A 23 3.86 -12.17 3.49
C TYR A 23 3.04 -13.26 2.81
N GLY A 24 2.40 -12.93 1.67
CA GLY A 24 1.78 -13.92 0.80
C GLY A 24 2.77 -14.89 0.14
N GLY A 25 4.07 -14.53 0.07
CA GLY A 25 5.07 -15.31 -0.64
C GLY A 25 4.87 -15.29 -2.16
N GLU A 26 5.53 -16.21 -2.86
CA GLU A 26 5.32 -16.37 -4.30
C GLU A 26 3.86 -16.70 -4.62
N ASN A 27 3.32 -16.01 -5.62
CA ASN A 27 1.94 -16.23 -6.05
C ASN A 27 1.75 -15.90 -7.53
N LYS A 28 0.74 -16.52 -8.15
CA LYS A 28 0.33 -16.27 -9.54
C LYS A 28 -1.18 -16.18 -9.63
N VAL A 29 -1.66 -15.27 -10.48
CA VAL A 29 -3.04 -15.22 -10.96
C VAL A 29 -2.99 -15.57 -12.45
N GLY A 30 -3.46 -16.74 -12.81
CA GLY A 30 -3.22 -17.33 -14.13
C GLY A 30 -1.72 -17.48 -14.40
N LYS A 31 -1.23 -16.88 -15.49
CA LYS A 31 0.20 -16.89 -15.87
C LYS A 31 1.00 -15.72 -15.25
N ARG A 32 0.35 -14.74 -14.62
CA ARG A 32 0.98 -13.52 -14.12
C ARG A 32 1.49 -13.73 -12.70
N ALA A 33 2.78 -13.43 -12.48
CA ALA A 33 3.35 -13.38 -11.14
C ALA A 33 2.81 -12.16 -10.39
N VAL A 34 2.27 -12.38 -9.19
CA VAL A 34 1.66 -11.36 -8.32
C VAL A 34 2.14 -11.46 -6.87
N GLY A 35 3.16 -12.25 -6.62
CA GLY A 35 3.71 -12.50 -5.29
C GLY A 35 5.08 -11.88 -5.07
N TRP A 36 5.73 -12.27 -3.98
CA TRP A 36 7.08 -11.89 -3.59
C TRP A 36 7.87 -13.12 -3.14
N GLY A 37 9.06 -13.32 -3.73
CA GLY A 37 9.95 -14.39 -3.31
C GLY A 37 10.68 -14.12 -2.00
N GLY A 38 11.19 -15.18 -1.37
CA GLY A 38 12.12 -15.11 -0.24
C GLY A 38 11.54 -14.57 1.07
N GLN A 39 10.25 -14.80 1.37
CA GLN A 39 9.61 -14.41 2.64
C GLN A 39 9.33 -15.64 3.50
N SER A 40 9.78 -15.65 4.75
CA SER A 40 9.47 -16.69 5.73
C SER A 40 8.31 -16.30 6.64
N LYS A 41 7.56 -17.31 7.15
CA LYS A 41 6.54 -17.08 8.18
C LYS A 41 7.15 -16.49 9.45
N LYS A 42 8.32 -16.99 9.86
CA LYS A 42 9.05 -16.51 11.06
C LYS A 42 9.35 -15.02 10.96
N ASP A 43 9.91 -14.56 9.84
CA ASP A 43 10.25 -13.16 9.67
C ASP A 43 9.01 -12.28 9.62
N SER A 44 7.93 -12.75 8.97
CA SER A 44 6.66 -12.03 8.90
C SER A 44 6.00 -11.87 10.27
N THR A 45 5.95 -12.95 11.07
CA THR A 45 5.41 -12.90 12.44
C THR A 45 6.24 -11.98 13.34
N ALA A 46 7.58 -12.04 13.25
CA ALA A 46 8.45 -11.15 14.01
C ALA A 46 8.28 -9.68 13.60
N ALA A 47 8.07 -9.42 12.29
CA ALA A 47 7.81 -8.06 11.79
C ALA A 47 6.46 -7.52 12.28
N LEU A 48 5.39 -8.32 12.30
CA LEU A 48 4.07 -7.92 12.83
C LEU A 48 4.15 -7.55 14.32
N ARG A 49 4.81 -8.38 15.16
CA ARG A 49 5.05 -8.05 16.57
C ARG A 49 5.81 -6.74 16.73
N LYS A 50 6.93 -6.63 16.03
CA LYS A 50 7.76 -5.42 16.09
C LYS A 50 7.03 -4.17 15.62
N ALA A 51 6.16 -4.29 14.62
CA ALA A 51 5.34 -3.17 14.15
C ALA A 51 4.37 -2.70 15.24
N TRP A 52 3.72 -3.61 15.95
CA TRP A 52 2.88 -3.27 17.09
C TRP A 52 3.69 -2.64 18.22
N ASP A 53 4.84 -3.24 18.62
CA ASP A 53 5.75 -2.69 19.65
C ASP A 53 6.20 -1.25 19.34
N LEU A 54 6.35 -0.90 18.06
CA LEU A 54 6.78 0.43 17.59
C LEU A 54 5.61 1.32 17.17
N GLU A 55 4.39 0.95 17.56
CA GLU A 55 3.16 1.71 17.31
C GLU A 55 2.85 1.96 15.82
N ILE A 56 3.28 1.08 14.92
CA ILE A 56 2.80 1.05 13.54
C ILE A 56 1.46 0.32 13.56
N ASN A 57 0.37 1.06 13.75
CA ASN A 57 -0.98 0.50 13.94
C ASN A 57 -1.82 0.43 12.67
N HIS A 58 -1.37 0.93 11.52
CA HIS A 58 -2.06 0.80 10.24
C HIS A 58 -1.45 -0.37 9.48
N TRP A 59 -2.17 -1.49 9.41
CA TRP A 59 -1.74 -2.70 8.71
C TRP A 59 -2.57 -2.91 7.45
N ASP A 60 -1.90 -3.17 6.33
CA ASP A 60 -2.52 -3.29 5.02
C ASP A 60 -2.18 -4.64 4.38
N THR A 61 -3.21 -5.37 3.98
CA THR A 61 -3.14 -6.64 3.27
C THR A 61 -4.08 -6.66 2.05
N ALA A 62 -4.31 -7.84 1.46
CA ALA A 62 -5.33 -8.09 0.44
C ALA A 62 -5.65 -9.60 0.36
N ASP A 63 -6.86 -9.91 -0.10
CA ASP A 63 -7.35 -11.27 -0.32
C ASP A 63 -6.44 -12.10 -1.24
N VAL A 64 -5.89 -11.48 -2.27
CA VAL A 64 -5.02 -12.09 -3.28
C VAL A 64 -3.58 -12.31 -2.79
N TYR A 65 -3.14 -11.70 -1.68
CA TYR A 65 -1.77 -11.85 -1.20
C TYR A 65 -1.51 -13.27 -0.70
N GLY A 66 -0.95 -14.09 -1.60
CA GLY A 66 -0.75 -15.51 -1.37
C GLY A 66 -2.05 -16.30 -1.23
N ASN A 67 -3.13 -15.86 -1.88
CA ASN A 67 -4.47 -16.46 -1.79
C ASN A 67 -4.94 -16.57 -0.34
N GLY A 68 -4.87 -15.46 0.40
CA GLY A 68 -5.29 -15.35 1.79
C GLY A 68 -4.20 -15.67 2.84
N ARG A 69 -3.00 -16.15 2.43
CA ARG A 69 -1.91 -16.44 3.40
C ARG A 69 -1.51 -15.22 4.23
N SER A 70 -1.44 -14.03 3.60
CA SER A 70 -1.12 -12.80 4.31
C SER A 70 -2.19 -12.44 5.34
N GLU A 71 -3.49 -12.57 4.99
CA GLU A 71 -4.60 -12.38 5.93
C GLU A 71 -4.57 -13.39 7.08
N GLN A 72 -4.35 -14.68 6.79
CA GLN A 72 -4.24 -15.74 7.81
C GLN A 72 -3.10 -15.49 8.78
N LEU A 73 -1.98 -14.97 8.29
CA LEU A 73 -0.83 -14.64 9.12
C LEU A 73 -1.17 -13.50 10.08
N ILE A 74 -1.81 -12.44 9.60
CA ILE A 74 -2.30 -11.33 10.43
C ILE A 74 -3.32 -11.86 11.46
N GLY A 75 -4.31 -12.63 11.04
CA GLY A 75 -5.33 -13.21 11.91
C GLY A 75 -4.76 -14.13 13.01
N SER A 76 -3.55 -14.69 12.80
CA SER A 76 -2.88 -15.49 13.84
C SER A 76 -2.23 -14.64 14.94
N MET A 77 -2.18 -13.31 14.78
CA MET A 77 -1.52 -12.43 15.74
C MET A 77 -2.44 -11.98 16.88
N TRP A 78 -3.75 -12.16 16.77
CA TRP A 78 -4.70 -11.67 17.79
C TRP A 78 -4.65 -12.42 19.12
N GLU A 79 -3.92 -13.52 19.21
CA GLU A 79 -3.61 -14.18 20.48
C GLU A 79 -2.62 -13.37 21.32
N ASP A 80 -1.75 -12.58 20.68
CA ASP A 80 -0.68 -11.80 21.30
C ASP A 80 -0.90 -10.28 21.22
N ILE A 81 -1.68 -9.82 20.23
CA ILE A 81 -1.90 -8.39 19.92
C ILE A 81 -3.40 -8.11 19.97
N PRO A 82 -3.87 -7.16 20.79
CA PRO A 82 -5.27 -6.78 20.80
C PRO A 82 -5.73 -6.31 19.40
N ARG A 83 -6.78 -6.93 18.84
CA ARG A 83 -7.30 -6.59 17.50
C ARG A 83 -7.62 -5.10 17.36
N ASN A 84 -8.13 -4.48 18.43
CA ASN A 84 -8.53 -3.07 18.44
C ASN A 84 -7.37 -2.08 18.42
N ASP A 85 -6.13 -2.52 18.69
CA ASP A 85 -4.95 -1.68 18.61
C ASP A 85 -4.49 -1.48 17.15
N VAL A 86 -5.05 -2.24 16.21
CA VAL A 86 -4.68 -2.28 14.80
C VAL A 86 -5.82 -1.74 13.93
N PHE A 87 -5.55 -0.67 13.19
CA PHE A 87 -6.37 -0.24 12.07
C PHE A 87 -6.04 -1.15 10.87
N LEU A 88 -6.93 -2.09 10.59
CA LEU A 88 -6.72 -3.16 9.62
C LEU A 88 -7.38 -2.84 8.29
N ALA A 89 -6.58 -2.75 7.24
CA ALA A 89 -7.04 -2.61 5.87
C ALA A 89 -6.80 -3.90 5.08
N THR A 90 -7.81 -4.31 4.30
CA THR A 90 -7.65 -5.34 3.26
C THR A 90 -8.32 -4.90 1.96
N LYS A 91 -8.22 -5.71 0.92
CA LYS A 91 -8.68 -5.33 -0.42
C LYS A 91 -9.30 -6.53 -1.13
N MET A 92 -10.25 -6.28 -2.03
CA MET A 92 -10.81 -7.27 -2.95
C MET A 92 -10.82 -6.73 -4.38
N GLY A 93 -10.76 -7.62 -5.38
CA GLY A 93 -10.87 -7.24 -6.78
C GLY A 93 -9.80 -7.80 -7.72
N TRP A 94 -8.86 -8.64 -7.28
CA TRP A 94 -7.87 -9.28 -8.16
C TRP A 94 -8.14 -10.76 -8.39
N ASP A 95 -8.84 -11.41 -7.52
CA ASP A 95 -9.29 -12.79 -7.68
C ASP A 95 -10.68 -12.82 -8.31
N MET A 96 -10.90 -13.65 -9.30
CA MET A 96 -12.23 -13.87 -9.90
C MET A 96 -12.91 -15.13 -9.38
N GLY A 97 -12.14 -16.02 -8.74
CA GLY A 97 -12.62 -17.35 -8.39
C GLY A 97 -13.19 -18.08 -9.63
N GLU A 98 -14.39 -18.60 -9.50
CA GLU A 98 -15.15 -19.25 -10.59
C GLU A 98 -16.08 -18.28 -11.34
N HIS A 99 -15.98 -16.97 -11.07
CA HIS A 99 -16.88 -15.96 -11.63
C HIS A 99 -16.27 -15.26 -12.85
N SER A 100 -17.13 -14.61 -13.63
CA SER A 100 -16.74 -13.95 -14.88
C SER A 100 -15.91 -12.69 -14.67
N TYR A 101 -15.95 -12.13 -13.45
CA TYR A 101 -15.27 -10.87 -13.15
C TYR A 101 -15.01 -10.67 -11.66
N PHE A 102 -13.99 -9.87 -11.29
CA PHE A 102 -13.55 -9.59 -9.91
C PHE A 102 -14.68 -9.01 -9.04
N TYR A 103 -15.48 -8.10 -9.60
CA TYR A 103 -16.54 -7.36 -8.91
C TYR A 103 -17.94 -7.96 -9.16
N ASN A 104 -18.00 -9.28 -9.45
CA ASN A 104 -19.27 -10.00 -9.40
C ASN A 104 -19.79 -10.01 -7.95
N THR A 105 -21.02 -9.59 -7.73
CA THR A 105 -21.64 -9.45 -6.39
C THR A 105 -21.54 -10.71 -5.54
N LYS A 106 -21.81 -11.89 -6.12
CA LYS A 106 -21.72 -13.16 -5.40
C LYS A 106 -20.28 -13.45 -4.99
N HIS A 107 -19.32 -13.18 -5.89
CA HIS A 107 -17.89 -13.34 -5.59
C HIS A 107 -17.43 -12.38 -4.50
N MET A 108 -17.81 -11.11 -4.56
CA MET A 108 -17.47 -10.12 -3.51
C MET A 108 -17.97 -10.56 -2.13
N ARG A 109 -19.19 -11.09 -2.04
CA ARG A 109 -19.74 -11.63 -0.77
C ARG A 109 -18.92 -12.82 -0.27
N GLN A 110 -18.58 -13.77 -1.14
CA GLN A 110 -17.75 -14.92 -0.78
C GLN A 110 -16.34 -14.48 -0.31
N THR A 111 -15.75 -13.51 -1.00
CA THR A 111 -14.45 -12.93 -0.64
C THR A 111 -14.51 -12.24 0.71
N MET A 112 -15.56 -11.47 1.01
CA MET A 112 -15.75 -10.82 2.30
C MET A 112 -15.74 -11.83 3.46
N GLU A 113 -16.54 -12.90 3.36
CA GLU A 113 -16.60 -13.95 4.37
C GLU A 113 -15.25 -14.70 4.51
N ARG A 114 -14.58 -14.95 3.40
CA ARG A 114 -13.24 -15.55 3.39
C ARG A 114 -12.21 -14.66 4.09
N SER A 115 -12.23 -13.35 3.84
CA SER A 115 -11.32 -12.39 4.47
C SER A 115 -11.56 -12.29 5.98
N LEU A 116 -12.81 -12.21 6.44
CA LEU A 116 -13.13 -12.23 7.87
C LEU A 116 -12.64 -13.50 8.54
N LYS A 117 -12.86 -14.66 7.92
CA LYS A 117 -12.38 -15.96 8.41
C LYS A 117 -10.85 -16.02 8.48
N ASN A 118 -10.16 -15.59 7.43
CA ASN A 118 -8.69 -15.58 7.37
C ASN A 118 -8.10 -14.66 8.45
N LEU A 119 -8.67 -13.46 8.57
CA LEU A 119 -8.26 -12.44 9.52
C LEU A 119 -8.73 -12.73 10.96
N LYS A 120 -9.54 -13.77 11.17
CA LYS A 120 -10.10 -14.16 12.49
C LYS A 120 -10.70 -12.97 13.24
N THR A 121 -11.55 -12.22 12.58
CA THR A 121 -12.21 -11.02 13.12
C THR A 121 -13.62 -10.89 12.55
N ASP A 122 -14.51 -10.27 13.30
CA ASP A 122 -15.90 -10.03 12.87
C ASP A 122 -16.03 -8.77 12.02
N TYR A 123 -15.00 -7.90 12.01
CA TYR A 123 -15.00 -6.67 11.21
C TYR A 123 -13.60 -6.32 10.68
N ILE A 124 -13.59 -5.56 9.60
CA ILE A 124 -12.40 -4.95 8.99
C ILE A 124 -12.55 -3.43 9.09
N ASP A 125 -11.48 -2.71 9.48
CA ASP A 125 -11.58 -1.25 9.60
C ASP A 125 -11.74 -0.61 8.22
N LEU A 126 -10.98 -1.06 7.22
CA LEU A 126 -11.02 -0.47 5.88
C LEU A 126 -10.97 -1.55 4.79
N MET A 127 -12.00 -1.60 3.95
CA MET A 127 -12.03 -2.47 2.77
C MET A 127 -11.84 -1.65 1.49
N TYR A 128 -10.78 -1.93 0.74
CA TYR A 128 -10.56 -1.31 -0.56
C TYR A 128 -11.18 -2.12 -1.70
N LEU A 129 -11.80 -1.43 -2.65
CA LEU A 129 -11.84 -1.90 -4.03
C LEU A 129 -10.42 -1.75 -4.59
N HIS A 130 -9.77 -2.89 -4.92
CA HIS A 130 -8.32 -2.97 -5.11
C HIS A 130 -7.82 -2.26 -6.37
N HIS A 131 -8.71 -2.07 -7.35
CA HIS A 131 -8.48 -1.31 -8.58
C HIS A 131 -9.80 -0.82 -9.18
N CYS A 132 -9.69 0.13 -10.13
CA CYS A 132 -10.82 0.74 -10.82
C CYS A 132 -11.12 0.07 -12.18
N ASP A 133 -10.84 -1.22 -12.33
CA ASP A 133 -11.29 -1.99 -13.48
C ASP A 133 -12.63 -2.66 -13.14
N PHE A 134 -13.72 -2.01 -13.50
CA PHE A 134 -15.08 -2.49 -13.27
C PHE A 134 -15.70 -3.14 -14.53
N GLY A 135 -14.87 -3.62 -15.46
CA GLY A 135 -15.29 -4.28 -16.68
C GLY A 135 -15.65 -3.32 -17.81
N PRO A 136 -16.01 -3.86 -18.99
CA PRO A 136 -16.37 -3.05 -20.15
C PRO A 136 -17.43 -2.01 -19.81
N ASN A 137 -17.13 -0.73 -20.09
CA ASN A 137 -18.02 0.40 -19.78
C ASN A 137 -18.44 0.52 -18.30
N GLY A 138 -17.63 0.00 -17.36
CA GLY A 138 -17.95 0.03 -15.96
C GLY A 138 -19.12 -0.88 -15.54
N LYS A 139 -19.41 -1.92 -16.30
CA LYS A 139 -20.57 -2.82 -16.15
C LYS A 139 -20.82 -3.30 -14.72
N TYR A 140 -19.76 -3.52 -13.95
CA TYR A 140 -19.85 -4.07 -12.58
C TYR A 140 -19.74 -2.99 -11.51
N PHE A 141 -19.66 -1.71 -11.89
CA PHE A 141 -19.37 -0.63 -10.93
C PHE A 141 -20.50 -0.43 -9.93
N ASP A 142 -21.73 -0.24 -10.42
CA ASP A 142 -22.88 0.06 -9.56
C ASP A 142 -23.18 -1.09 -8.58
N ASP A 143 -23.15 -2.32 -9.07
CA ASP A 143 -23.31 -3.52 -8.24
C ASP A 143 -22.19 -3.65 -7.19
N ALA A 144 -20.95 -3.31 -7.55
CA ALA A 144 -19.82 -3.35 -6.64
C ALA A 144 -19.97 -2.31 -5.52
N ILE A 145 -20.40 -1.08 -5.87
CA ILE A 145 -20.63 -0.02 -4.88
C ILE A 145 -21.78 -0.40 -3.94
N GLU A 146 -22.90 -0.86 -4.46
CA GLU A 146 -24.01 -1.32 -3.62
C GLU A 146 -23.57 -2.46 -2.69
N THR A 147 -22.78 -3.40 -3.20
CA THR A 147 -22.30 -4.54 -2.42
C THR A 147 -21.38 -4.11 -1.28
N ILE A 148 -20.41 -3.21 -1.54
CA ILE A 148 -19.47 -2.77 -0.49
C ILE A 148 -20.17 -1.87 0.54
N GLN A 149 -21.18 -1.08 0.13
CA GLN A 149 -22.02 -0.29 1.05
C GLN A 149 -22.80 -1.20 2.00
N ARG A 150 -23.37 -2.30 1.49
CA ARG A 150 -24.05 -3.29 2.34
C ARG A 150 -23.10 -3.92 3.37
N PHE A 151 -21.83 -4.18 3.01
CA PHE A 151 -20.86 -4.65 4.00
C PHE A 151 -20.65 -3.64 5.14
N LYS A 152 -20.71 -2.34 4.83
CA LYS A 152 -20.63 -1.27 5.83
C LYS A 152 -21.91 -1.22 6.70
N GLU A 153 -23.09 -1.33 6.10
CA GLU A 153 -24.37 -1.38 6.79
C GLU A 153 -24.46 -2.61 7.71
N ASP A 154 -23.98 -3.76 7.25
CA ASP A 154 -23.93 -5.02 8.02
C ASP A 154 -22.87 -4.99 9.14
N GLY A 155 -22.07 -3.92 9.27
CA GLY A 155 -21.01 -3.79 10.26
C GLY A 155 -19.76 -4.64 10.00
N LYS A 156 -19.65 -5.27 8.82
CA LYS A 156 -18.49 -6.08 8.42
C LYS A 156 -17.26 -5.23 8.09
N ILE A 157 -17.48 -3.99 7.65
CA ILE A 157 -16.44 -3.00 7.43
C ILE A 157 -16.82 -1.66 8.04
N LYS A 158 -15.86 -0.87 8.53
CA LYS A 158 -16.11 0.47 9.03
C LYS A 158 -16.03 1.52 7.91
N PHE A 159 -15.02 1.40 7.04
CA PHE A 159 -14.72 2.37 5.99
C PHE A 159 -14.55 1.71 4.63
N ILE A 160 -14.88 2.47 3.59
CA ILE A 160 -14.73 2.08 2.19
C ILE A 160 -13.51 2.78 1.61
N GLY A 161 -12.65 2.02 0.92
CA GLY A 161 -11.50 2.54 0.20
C GLY A 161 -11.58 2.30 -1.30
N LEU A 162 -10.87 3.15 -2.06
CA LEU A 162 -10.69 2.99 -3.50
C LEU A 162 -9.20 3.07 -3.84
N SER A 163 -8.70 2.11 -4.60
CA SER A 163 -7.29 2.02 -5.00
C SER A 163 -7.15 1.86 -6.51
N ASP A 164 -6.08 2.36 -7.08
CA ASP A 164 -5.61 2.04 -8.44
C ASP A 164 -4.18 2.52 -8.64
N TRP A 165 -3.49 1.92 -9.63
CA TRP A 165 -2.21 2.39 -10.16
C TRP A 165 -2.32 3.72 -10.88
N SER A 166 -3.50 4.05 -11.42
CA SER A 166 -3.80 5.25 -12.17
C SER A 166 -4.70 6.20 -11.38
N SER A 167 -4.15 7.33 -10.93
CA SER A 167 -4.94 8.39 -10.31
C SER A 167 -6.06 8.91 -11.22
N LYS A 168 -5.85 8.88 -12.56
CA LYS A 168 -6.90 9.24 -13.53
C LYS A 168 -8.07 8.26 -13.51
N LYS A 169 -7.82 6.95 -13.34
CA LYS A 169 -8.90 5.97 -13.18
C LYS A 169 -9.64 6.15 -11.87
N ILE A 170 -8.92 6.46 -10.79
CA ILE A 170 -9.57 6.80 -9.51
C ILE A 170 -10.53 7.96 -9.70
N MET A 171 -10.10 9.04 -10.37
CA MET A 171 -10.94 10.22 -10.63
C MET A 171 -12.22 9.94 -11.45
N GLN A 172 -12.24 8.89 -12.28
CA GLN A 172 -13.43 8.49 -13.02
C GLN A 172 -14.54 7.94 -12.14
N TYR A 173 -14.20 7.37 -10.98
CA TYR A 173 -15.13 6.62 -10.13
C TYR A 173 -15.28 7.21 -8.73
N ILE A 174 -14.40 8.11 -8.30
CA ILE A 174 -14.29 8.58 -6.93
C ILE A 174 -15.56 9.27 -6.43
N GLU A 175 -16.18 10.12 -7.26
CA GLU A 175 -17.37 10.87 -6.87
C GLU A 175 -18.54 9.93 -6.56
N LYS A 176 -18.83 9.00 -7.47
CA LYS A 176 -19.95 8.06 -7.29
C LYS A 176 -19.64 6.96 -6.26
N CYS A 177 -18.37 6.54 -6.16
CA CYS A 177 -17.94 5.60 -5.11
C CYS A 177 -18.02 6.22 -3.71
N ASN A 178 -17.76 7.53 -3.60
CA ASN A 178 -17.71 8.29 -2.35
C ASN A 178 -16.91 7.58 -1.23
N PRO A 179 -15.65 7.16 -1.50
CA PRO A 179 -14.85 6.40 -0.55
C PRO A 179 -14.37 7.26 0.62
N ASP A 180 -14.10 6.64 1.76
CA ASP A 180 -13.53 7.30 2.93
C ASP A 180 -12.02 7.49 2.80
N VAL A 181 -11.33 6.54 2.12
CA VAL A 181 -9.87 6.53 1.95
C VAL A 181 -9.49 6.19 0.53
N ILE A 182 -8.46 6.86 0.01
CA ILE A 182 -7.87 6.58 -1.30
C ILE A 182 -6.48 5.96 -1.14
N GLN A 183 -6.19 4.92 -1.93
CA GLN A 183 -4.86 4.33 -1.99
C GLN A 183 -4.29 4.43 -3.41
N PRO A 184 -3.68 5.59 -3.79
CA PRO A 184 -3.11 5.79 -5.11
C PRO A 184 -1.64 5.35 -5.17
N TYR A 185 -1.17 4.97 -6.37
CA TYR A 185 0.25 4.82 -6.66
C TYR A 185 0.96 6.17 -6.52
N ARG A 186 2.06 6.21 -5.74
CA ARG A 186 2.87 7.42 -5.61
C ARG A 186 4.29 7.14 -5.14
N ASN A 187 5.25 7.82 -5.75
CA ASN A 187 6.64 7.90 -5.31
C ASN A 187 7.28 9.20 -5.83
N VAL A 188 8.54 9.43 -5.53
CA VAL A 188 9.25 10.67 -5.91
C VAL A 188 9.47 10.85 -7.43
N MET A 189 9.17 9.84 -8.24
CA MET A 189 9.22 9.90 -9.71
C MET A 189 7.85 10.10 -10.35
N ASP A 190 6.77 10.12 -9.57
CA ASP A 190 5.39 10.15 -10.09
C ASP A 190 4.57 11.29 -9.47
N ASP A 191 3.97 12.13 -10.31
CA ASP A 191 3.08 13.23 -9.91
C ASP A 191 1.63 13.08 -10.40
N ASN A 192 1.26 11.89 -10.83
CA ASN A 192 -0.13 11.64 -11.25
C ASN A 192 -1.13 11.98 -10.13
N TYR A 193 -0.72 11.85 -8.88
CA TYR A 193 -1.49 12.28 -7.72
C TYR A 193 -1.93 13.74 -7.79
N LYS A 194 -1.06 14.66 -8.23
CA LYS A 194 -1.39 16.07 -8.43
C LYS A 194 -1.98 16.35 -9.80
N SER A 195 -1.29 15.92 -10.85
CA SER A 195 -1.62 16.29 -12.23
C SER A 195 -2.97 15.74 -12.71
N SER A 196 -3.52 14.74 -12.02
CA SER A 196 -4.88 14.23 -12.27
C SER A 196 -6.00 15.00 -11.57
N GLY A 197 -5.66 15.93 -10.65
CA GLY A 197 -6.63 16.59 -9.78
C GLY A 197 -7.02 15.77 -8.52
N LEU A 198 -6.46 14.56 -8.36
CA LEU A 198 -6.82 13.67 -7.24
C LEU A 198 -6.48 14.29 -5.88
N LYS A 199 -5.33 14.99 -5.78
CA LYS A 199 -4.95 15.70 -4.55
C LYS A 199 -6.02 16.71 -4.13
N ASP A 200 -6.43 17.57 -5.06
CA ASP A 200 -7.37 18.65 -4.78
C ASP A 200 -8.75 18.08 -4.39
N TYR A 201 -9.16 16.99 -5.03
CA TYR A 201 -10.39 16.29 -4.66
C TYR A 201 -10.33 15.70 -3.24
N ILE A 202 -9.21 15.06 -2.88
CA ILE A 202 -8.98 14.49 -1.54
C ILE A 202 -9.01 15.59 -0.48
N ASP A 203 -8.31 16.69 -0.71
CA ASP A 203 -8.24 17.81 0.24
C ASP A 203 -9.62 18.47 0.41
N THR A 204 -10.35 18.71 -0.69
CA THR A 204 -11.68 19.34 -0.66
C THR A 204 -12.72 18.49 0.08
N ASN A 205 -12.64 17.16 -0.06
CA ASN A 205 -13.60 16.23 0.54
C ASN A 205 -13.11 15.61 1.86
N ASN A 206 -11.95 16.06 2.38
CA ASN A 206 -11.32 15.53 3.60
C ASN A 206 -11.20 14.01 3.59
N LEU A 207 -10.78 13.42 2.46
CA LEU A 207 -10.58 11.98 2.35
C LEU A 207 -9.24 11.58 2.98
N GLY A 208 -9.18 10.37 3.55
CA GLY A 208 -7.91 9.73 3.91
C GLY A 208 -7.10 9.37 2.66
N VAL A 209 -5.76 9.40 2.75
CA VAL A 209 -4.89 8.93 1.67
C VAL A 209 -3.75 8.08 2.21
N CYS A 210 -3.50 6.93 1.54
CA CYS A 210 -2.39 6.03 1.85
C CYS A 210 -1.65 5.67 0.57
N PHE A 211 -0.47 6.25 0.33
CA PHE A 211 0.30 6.05 -0.90
C PHE A 211 0.94 4.67 -0.97
N PHE A 212 0.66 3.87 -1.99
CA PHE A 212 1.38 2.63 -2.21
C PHE A 212 2.56 2.80 -3.19
N SER A 213 3.54 1.89 -3.11
CA SER A 213 4.80 1.91 -3.87
C SER A 213 5.68 3.16 -3.67
N PRO A 214 5.80 3.71 -2.46
CA PRO A 214 6.58 4.92 -2.21
C PRO A 214 8.07 4.77 -2.56
N ILE A 215 8.60 3.55 -2.55
CA ILE A 215 9.98 3.22 -2.92
C ILE A 215 10.09 2.41 -4.22
N LYS A 216 9.01 2.36 -5.02
CA LYS A 216 8.94 1.60 -6.29
C LYS A 216 9.50 0.19 -6.15
N HIS A 217 8.91 -0.58 -5.22
CA HIS A 217 9.31 -1.97 -4.91
C HIS A 217 10.79 -2.15 -4.51
N GLY A 218 11.40 -1.10 -3.96
CA GLY A 218 12.79 -1.06 -3.55
C GLY A 218 13.78 -0.61 -4.63
N LEU A 219 13.34 -0.29 -5.84
CA LEU A 219 14.20 0.23 -6.91
C LEU A 219 14.86 1.56 -6.50
N LEU A 220 14.06 2.50 -5.97
CA LEU A 220 14.51 3.86 -5.65
C LEU A 220 15.55 3.92 -4.53
N THR A 221 15.73 2.84 -3.76
CA THR A 221 16.69 2.82 -2.66
C THR A 221 18.14 2.70 -3.10
N GLY A 222 18.41 2.44 -4.38
CA GLY A 222 19.77 2.23 -4.89
C GLY A 222 20.47 0.98 -4.33
N LYS A 223 19.71 0.01 -3.80
CA LYS A 223 20.31 -1.23 -3.25
C LYS A 223 20.77 -2.23 -4.30
N TYR A 224 20.25 -2.12 -5.53
CA TYR A 224 20.65 -3.00 -6.64
C TYR A 224 21.92 -2.45 -7.29
N THR A 225 22.98 -3.26 -7.36
CA THR A 225 24.28 -2.89 -7.94
C THR A 225 24.46 -3.39 -9.38
N LYS A 226 23.58 -4.29 -9.82
CA LYS A 226 23.52 -4.88 -11.16
C LYS A 226 22.08 -5.29 -11.46
N PRO A 227 21.73 -5.63 -12.73
CA PRO A 227 20.45 -6.21 -13.08
C PRO A 227 20.03 -7.34 -12.13
N ALA A 228 18.82 -7.29 -11.63
CA ALA A 228 18.33 -8.21 -10.62
C ALA A 228 17.82 -9.50 -11.23
N THR A 229 17.85 -10.59 -10.47
CA THR A 229 17.14 -11.83 -10.78
C THR A 229 16.03 -12.05 -9.76
N PHE A 230 14.87 -12.52 -10.21
CA PHE A 230 13.71 -12.76 -9.36
C PHE A 230 13.12 -14.15 -9.63
N GLU A 231 12.56 -14.76 -8.60
CA GLU A 231 11.85 -16.03 -8.67
C GLU A 231 10.60 -15.95 -9.57
N SER A 232 10.11 -17.10 -10.02
CA SER A 232 9.06 -17.13 -11.05
C SER A 232 7.72 -16.55 -10.60
N GLY A 233 7.43 -16.58 -9.31
CA GLY A 233 6.22 -16.02 -8.67
C GLY A 233 6.39 -14.58 -8.16
N ASP A 234 7.55 -13.95 -8.38
CA ASP A 234 7.82 -12.59 -7.93
C ASP A 234 7.37 -11.55 -8.96
N PHE A 235 6.55 -10.61 -8.53
CA PHE A 235 5.99 -9.54 -9.35
C PHE A 235 7.07 -8.69 -10.06
N ARG A 236 8.21 -8.45 -9.41
CA ARG A 236 9.31 -7.62 -9.95
C ARG A 236 9.92 -8.19 -11.22
N LYS A 237 9.73 -9.48 -11.51
CA LYS A 237 10.17 -10.10 -12.76
C LYS A 237 9.61 -9.43 -14.02
N HIS A 238 8.47 -8.74 -13.87
CA HIS A 238 7.81 -8.04 -14.98
C HIS A 238 8.11 -6.54 -15.02
N GLN A 239 8.94 -6.04 -14.10
CA GLN A 239 9.30 -4.62 -14.02
C GLN A 239 10.64 -4.39 -14.72
N VAL A 240 10.60 -3.88 -15.95
CA VAL A 240 11.77 -3.73 -16.85
C VAL A 240 12.89 -2.87 -16.25
N GLU A 241 12.55 -1.94 -15.38
CA GLU A 241 13.50 -1.03 -14.73
C GLU A 241 14.53 -1.76 -13.87
N PHE A 242 14.20 -2.93 -13.30
CA PHE A 242 15.13 -3.74 -12.51
C PHE A 242 16.22 -4.43 -13.35
N PHE A 243 16.05 -4.45 -14.67
CA PHE A 243 16.97 -5.06 -15.61
C PHE A 243 17.77 -4.02 -16.43
N ASN A 244 17.49 -2.73 -16.24
CA ASN A 244 18.12 -1.63 -16.96
C ASN A 244 19.32 -1.09 -16.18
N GLU A 245 20.53 -1.34 -16.69
CA GLU A 245 21.79 -0.92 -16.05
C GLU A 245 21.87 0.59 -15.83
N LYS A 246 21.43 1.40 -16.80
CA LYS A 246 21.45 2.87 -16.69
C LYS A 246 20.56 3.36 -15.55
N ILE A 247 19.37 2.78 -15.41
CA ILE A 247 18.47 3.10 -14.29
C ILE A 247 19.12 2.71 -12.95
N ILE A 248 19.70 1.51 -12.87
CA ILE A 248 20.37 1.03 -11.68
C ILE A 248 21.53 1.96 -11.28
N GLN A 249 22.38 2.35 -12.23
CA GLN A 249 23.49 3.28 -11.96
C GLN A 249 22.97 4.65 -11.46
N ASN A 250 21.91 5.17 -12.05
CA ASN A 250 21.29 6.40 -11.57
C ASN A 250 20.78 6.25 -10.12
N MET A 251 20.17 5.12 -9.76
CA MET A 251 19.70 4.88 -8.39
C MET A 251 20.87 4.77 -7.39
N ILE A 252 21.98 4.19 -7.79
CA ILE A 252 23.22 4.14 -6.97
C ILE A 252 23.74 5.55 -6.73
N GLN A 253 23.77 6.39 -7.76
CA GLN A 253 24.22 7.78 -7.60
C GLN A 253 23.26 8.57 -6.70
N ASN A 254 21.96 8.45 -6.91
CA ASN A 254 20.96 9.09 -6.07
C ASN A 254 21.06 8.67 -4.59
N LYS A 255 21.34 7.39 -4.35
CA LYS A 255 21.62 6.88 -3.00
C LYS A 255 22.76 7.64 -2.33
N LYS A 256 23.91 7.82 -3.00
CA LYS A 256 25.06 8.55 -2.46
C LYS A 256 24.71 10.00 -2.11
N GLU A 257 23.94 10.65 -2.97
CA GLU A 257 23.51 12.04 -2.75
C GLU A 257 22.56 12.15 -1.53
N LEU A 258 21.63 11.20 -1.37
CA LEU A 258 20.74 11.15 -0.20
C LEU A 258 21.51 10.86 1.09
N GLU A 259 22.46 9.91 1.06
CA GLU A 259 23.31 9.58 2.19
C GLU A 259 24.14 10.79 2.65
N ARG A 260 24.60 11.62 1.71
CA ARG A 260 25.33 12.85 2.03
C ARG A 260 24.41 13.93 2.62
N ARG A 261 23.21 14.15 2.01
CA ARG A 261 22.31 15.22 2.41
C ARG A 261 21.64 14.96 3.75
N PHE A 262 21.25 13.73 3.98
CA PHE A 262 20.53 13.31 5.20
C PHE A 262 21.41 12.48 6.13
N ALA A 263 22.73 12.73 6.17
CA ALA A 263 23.72 11.93 6.91
C ALA A 263 23.45 11.81 8.42
N LYS A 264 22.66 12.73 9.00
CA LYS A 264 22.27 12.69 10.41
C LYS A 264 21.17 11.66 10.72
N HIS A 265 20.46 11.19 9.71
CA HIS A 265 19.38 10.21 9.89
C HIS A 265 19.96 8.78 9.74
N PRO A 266 19.56 7.80 10.60
CA PRO A 266 20.07 6.43 10.52
C PRO A 266 19.75 5.71 9.19
N TYR A 267 18.68 6.14 8.51
CA TYR A 267 18.26 5.61 7.20
C TYR A 267 18.07 6.74 6.18
N PRO A 268 19.16 7.45 5.77
CA PRO A 268 19.06 8.70 5.02
C PRO A 268 18.34 8.57 3.68
N VAL A 269 18.53 7.45 2.98
CA VAL A 269 17.87 7.20 1.69
C VAL A 269 16.37 7.05 1.85
N MET A 270 15.93 6.22 2.78
CA MET A 270 14.51 6.01 3.06
C MET A 270 13.86 7.30 3.59
N TYR A 271 14.57 8.01 4.46
CA TYR A 271 14.11 9.30 5.00
C TYR A 271 13.81 10.30 3.88
N GLY A 272 14.75 10.51 2.97
CA GLY A 272 14.54 11.44 1.86
C GLY A 272 13.38 11.03 0.95
N ILE A 273 13.34 9.76 0.49
CA ILE A 273 12.36 9.31 -0.51
C ILE A 273 10.93 9.29 0.06
N VAL A 274 10.77 8.75 1.27
CA VAL A 274 9.45 8.55 1.84
C VAL A 274 8.88 9.85 2.39
N ASN A 275 9.68 10.62 3.13
CA ASN A 275 9.20 11.84 3.78
C ASN A 275 8.91 12.97 2.77
N ALA A 276 9.56 12.97 1.59
CA ALA A 276 9.23 13.89 0.51
C ALA A 276 7.78 13.77 -0.01
N LEU A 277 7.10 12.64 0.26
CA LEU A 277 5.71 12.44 -0.15
C LEU A 277 4.71 13.19 0.74
N PHE A 278 5.11 13.54 1.96
CA PHE A 278 4.22 14.16 2.95
C PHE A 278 4.16 15.68 2.86
N SER A 279 5.08 16.33 2.14
CA SER A 279 5.14 17.80 2.06
C SER A 279 3.87 18.43 1.50
N ASP A 280 3.15 17.71 0.63
CA ASP A 280 1.89 18.15 0.02
C ASP A 280 0.70 17.24 0.40
N ALA A 281 0.91 16.32 1.33
CA ALA A 281 -0.10 15.45 1.93
C ALA A 281 0.25 15.21 3.41
N PRO A 282 0.24 16.24 4.27
CA PRO A 282 0.75 16.14 5.65
C PRO A 282 -0.03 15.18 6.53
N THR A 283 -1.27 14.89 6.21
CA THR A 283 -2.13 13.90 6.90
C THR A 283 -2.16 12.54 6.19
N GLY A 284 -1.40 12.39 5.10
CA GLY A 284 -1.31 11.14 4.36
C GLY A 284 -0.46 10.07 5.06
N CYS A 285 -0.68 8.83 4.63
CA CYS A 285 0.12 7.67 5.01
C CYS A 285 0.97 7.19 3.82
N ALA A 286 2.07 6.48 4.11
CA ALA A 286 2.85 5.76 3.09
C ALA A 286 2.93 4.27 3.44
N LEU A 287 2.50 3.43 2.50
CA LEU A 287 2.48 1.98 2.64
C LEU A 287 3.85 1.40 2.28
N LEU A 288 4.57 0.93 3.27
CA LEU A 288 5.88 0.29 3.09
C LEU A 288 5.78 -1.21 3.32
N GLY A 289 6.35 -1.99 2.41
CA GLY A 289 6.61 -3.40 2.63
C GLY A 289 7.70 -3.55 3.71
N GLN A 290 7.36 -4.23 4.81
CA GLN A 290 8.25 -4.40 5.97
C GLN A 290 8.40 -5.90 6.24
N ARG A 291 9.41 -6.51 5.63
CA ARG A 291 9.58 -7.97 5.54
C ARG A 291 10.19 -8.62 6.78
N ASN A 292 10.84 -7.86 7.63
CA ASN A 292 11.54 -8.32 8.82
C ASN A 292 11.68 -7.19 9.86
N VAL A 293 12.16 -7.54 11.05
CA VAL A 293 12.33 -6.61 12.18
C VAL A 293 13.15 -5.38 11.80
N THR A 294 14.28 -5.53 11.11
CA THR A 294 15.14 -4.41 10.71
C THR A 294 14.42 -3.40 9.80
N GLN A 295 13.58 -3.89 8.88
CA GLN A 295 12.78 -3.01 8.02
C GLN A 295 11.66 -2.31 8.77
N VAL A 296 11.08 -2.94 9.78
CA VAL A 296 10.11 -2.30 10.69
C VAL A 296 10.78 -1.20 11.51
N GLU A 297 11.96 -1.47 12.08
CA GLU A 297 12.75 -0.47 12.81
C GLU A 297 13.12 0.72 11.92
N ALA A 298 13.56 0.47 10.70
CA ALA A 298 13.80 1.55 9.74
C ALA A 298 12.53 2.35 9.44
N ALA A 299 11.40 1.68 9.18
CA ALA A 299 10.12 2.30 8.90
C ALA A 299 9.61 3.16 10.05
N SER A 300 9.82 2.73 11.30
CA SER A 300 9.38 3.47 12.50
C SER A 300 10.08 4.82 12.69
N THR A 301 11.21 5.06 12.03
CA THR A 301 11.94 6.34 12.07
C THR A 301 11.51 7.31 10.96
N LEU A 302 10.56 6.91 10.12
CA LEU A 302 10.06 7.68 8.99
C LEU A 302 8.69 8.31 9.31
N GLY A 303 8.20 9.12 8.39
CA GLY A 303 6.86 9.71 8.47
C GLY A 303 6.87 11.20 8.79
N ASP A 304 8.02 11.81 9.03
CA ASP A 304 8.15 13.25 9.25
C ASP A 304 7.91 14.05 7.97
N LEU A 305 7.63 15.33 8.12
CA LEU A 305 7.53 16.24 6.99
C LEU A 305 8.93 16.74 6.62
N LEU A 306 9.34 16.58 5.38
CA LEU A 306 10.49 17.31 4.87
C LEU A 306 10.09 18.76 4.59
N ASP A 307 11.04 19.68 4.74
CA ASP A 307 10.86 21.05 4.27
C ASP A 307 10.71 21.11 2.74
N ILE A 308 10.22 22.23 2.25
CA ILE A 308 9.92 22.43 0.83
C ILE A 308 11.18 22.35 -0.03
N ALA A 309 12.32 22.84 0.45
CA ALA A 309 13.59 22.85 -0.29
C ALA A 309 14.14 21.44 -0.43
N ASP A 310 14.15 20.67 0.67
CA ASP A 310 14.56 19.25 0.66
C ASP A 310 13.63 18.40 -0.19
N THR A 311 12.32 18.61 -0.09
CA THR A 311 11.34 17.91 -0.92
C THR A 311 11.57 18.15 -2.42
N LYS A 312 11.74 19.42 -2.81
CA LYS A 312 12.01 19.78 -4.20
C LYS A 312 13.34 19.19 -4.68
N TRP A 313 14.37 19.24 -3.83
CA TRP A 313 15.67 18.66 -4.16
C TRP A 313 15.59 17.14 -4.38
N VAL A 314 14.91 16.40 -3.50
CA VAL A 314 14.72 14.94 -3.66
C VAL A 314 13.97 14.63 -4.95
N LYS A 315 12.86 15.33 -5.24
CA LYS A 315 12.10 15.13 -6.48
C LYS A 315 12.94 15.38 -7.72
N ASN A 316 13.72 16.46 -7.74
CA ASN A 316 14.62 16.78 -8.85
C ASN A 316 15.70 15.71 -9.05
N LEU A 317 16.26 15.17 -7.96
CA LEU A 317 17.27 14.09 -8.00
C LEU A 317 16.76 12.86 -8.73
N TYR A 318 15.45 12.56 -8.62
CA TYR A 318 14.80 11.43 -9.30
C TYR A 318 14.18 11.79 -10.66
N GLY A 319 14.52 12.95 -11.21
CA GLY A 319 14.08 13.39 -12.54
C GLY A 319 12.68 13.97 -12.60
N PHE A 320 12.13 14.31 -11.45
CA PHE A 320 10.88 15.06 -11.35
C PHE A 320 11.16 16.54 -11.59
N LYS A 321 10.67 17.07 -12.74
CA LYS A 321 10.83 18.49 -13.09
C LYS A 321 9.56 19.29 -12.78
#